data_8eaccad07e977cc3601314c3ca5c81bd
#
_entry.id   8eaccad07e977cc3601314c3ca5c81bd
#
_cell.length_a   1.000
_cell.length_b   1.000
_cell.length_c   1.000
_cell.angle_alpha   90.00
_cell.angle_beta   90.00
_cell.angle_gamma   90.00
#
_symmetry.space_group_name_H-M   'P 1'
#
loop_
_entity.id
_entity.type
_entity.pdbx_description
1 polymer ?
#
loop_
_entity_poly.entity_id
_entity_poly.type
_entity_poly.pdbx_seq_one_letter_code
_entity_poly.pdbx_strand_id
1 'polypeptide(L)'
;MTDIILAADIGGTTCKLGIFDKDLEQLHKWSIDTDTSDHTGELLLKNIYNSFTEKIAEYKYDFNNVVGVGIGVPGPVDFDTGVVYGAVNLHWPDSVNVREIFKQYVNCPVYVDNDANVAALGEKHKGAGEGADDVVAITLGTGLGGGIISNGEIVHGHNGSGAEIGHLRADFDQRFQCNCGKSGCIETVASATGVVNLVNFYYPKLTFKSSILQLIKDNQVTAKAVFDAAKAGDQFCIFITEKVANYIGYLCSIISVTSNPKYIVLGGGMSTAGLILIENIKTEYRNLTFTPAQNNTEIVQAKLGNDA
;
A
#
# COMPACT_ATOMS: atom_id res chain seq x y z
N MET A 1 -10.36 -17.16 -29.36
CA MET A 1 -10.95 -16.57 -28.15
C MET A 1 -9.76 -16.10 -27.30
N THR A 2 -9.82 -14.93 -26.71
CA THR A 2 -8.66 -14.34 -26.03
C THR A 2 -8.65 -14.82 -24.57
N ASP A 3 -7.51 -15.36 -24.11
CA ASP A 3 -7.29 -15.71 -22.72
C ASP A 3 -7.37 -14.45 -21.85
N ILE A 4 -8.04 -14.55 -20.72
CA ILE A 4 -8.23 -13.45 -19.77
C ILE A 4 -7.81 -13.84 -18.36
N ILE A 5 -7.38 -12.85 -17.60
CA ILE A 5 -7.01 -12.95 -16.19
C ILE A 5 -8.00 -12.10 -15.39
N LEU A 6 -8.49 -12.63 -14.28
CA LEU A 6 -9.32 -11.90 -13.33
C LEU A 6 -8.48 -11.40 -12.18
N ALA A 7 -8.71 -10.17 -11.75
CA ALA A 7 -8.03 -9.60 -10.59
C ALA A 7 -9.03 -8.96 -9.63
N ALA A 8 -8.81 -9.17 -8.33
CA ALA A 8 -9.56 -8.55 -7.26
C ALA A 8 -8.61 -7.92 -6.25
N ASP A 9 -8.82 -6.64 -5.91
CA ASP A 9 -8.18 -5.94 -4.80
C ASP A 9 -9.24 -5.71 -3.72
N ILE A 10 -9.14 -6.45 -2.62
CA ILE A 10 -10.11 -6.45 -1.53
C ILE A 10 -9.74 -5.37 -0.51
N GLY A 11 -10.41 -4.23 -0.56
CA GLY A 11 -10.31 -3.21 0.49
C GLY A 11 -11.36 -3.39 1.59
N GLY A 12 -11.21 -2.70 2.71
CA GLY A 12 -12.16 -2.80 3.84
C GLY A 12 -13.58 -2.26 3.56
N THR A 13 -13.77 -1.45 2.52
CA THR A 13 -15.08 -0.88 2.14
C THR A 13 -15.47 -1.16 0.70
N THR A 14 -14.49 -1.37 -0.16
CA THR A 14 -14.69 -1.53 -1.61
C THR A 14 -13.70 -2.54 -2.14
N CYS A 15 -14.20 -3.50 -2.94
CA CYS A 15 -13.38 -4.40 -3.73
C CYS A 15 -13.28 -3.84 -5.15
N LYS A 16 -12.06 -3.65 -5.65
CA LYS A 16 -11.82 -3.31 -7.05
C LYS A 16 -11.62 -4.60 -7.84
N LEU A 17 -12.27 -4.68 -8.96
CA LEU A 17 -12.26 -5.87 -9.82
C LEU A 17 -11.82 -5.48 -11.22
N GLY A 18 -11.10 -6.37 -11.89
CA GLY A 18 -10.61 -6.13 -13.24
C GLY A 18 -10.53 -7.39 -14.08
N ILE A 19 -10.60 -7.18 -15.40
CA ILE A 19 -10.29 -8.19 -16.43
C ILE A 19 -9.08 -7.69 -17.18
N PHE A 20 -8.07 -8.54 -17.31
CA PHE A 20 -6.83 -8.27 -18.00
C PHE A 20 -6.61 -9.28 -19.12
N ASP A 21 -5.85 -8.91 -20.13
CA ASP A 21 -5.33 -9.86 -21.10
C ASP A 21 -4.02 -10.52 -20.61
N LYS A 22 -3.47 -11.42 -21.43
CA LYS A 22 -2.21 -12.12 -21.12
C LYS A 22 -0.97 -11.21 -21.07
N ASP A 23 -1.05 -10.01 -21.65
CA ASP A 23 0.01 -9.01 -21.66
C ASP A 23 -0.14 -8.02 -20.48
N LEU A 24 -1.06 -8.35 -19.54
CA LEU A 24 -1.40 -7.56 -18.37
C LEU A 24 -1.97 -6.16 -18.72
N GLU A 25 -2.60 -6.01 -19.88
CA GLU A 25 -3.35 -4.81 -20.21
C GLU A 25 -4.75 -4.90 -19.59
N GLN A 26 -5.14 -3.85 -18.89
CA GLN A 26 -6.44 -3.75 -18.24
C GLN A 26 -7.53 -3.54 -19.28
N LEU A 27 -8.36 -4.58 -19.51
CA LEU A 27 -9.48 -4.53 -20.46
C LEU A 27 -10.71 -3.87 -19.85
N HIS A 28 -11.03 -4.22 -18.60
CA HIS A 28 -12.18 -3.69 -17.87
C HIS A 28 -11.87 -3.54 -16.39
N LYS A 29 -12.53 -2.55 -15.75
CA LYS A 29 -12.43 -2.28 -14.34
C LYS A 29 -13.77 -1.82 -13.78
N TRP A 30 -14.12 -2.29 -12.59
CA TRP A 30 -15.28 -1.85 -11.81
C TRP A 30 -15.04 -2.08 -10.33
N SER A 31 -16.00 -1.76 -9.49
CA SER A 31 -15.93 -2.02 -8.05
C SER A 31 -17.27 -2.51 -7.52
N ILE A 32 -17.20 -3.24 -6.41
CA ILE A 32 -18.35 -3.64 -5.60
C ILE A 32 -18.08 -3.25 -4.15
N ASP A 33 -19.13 -3.14 -3.34
CA ASP A 33 -18.99 -2.93 -1.91
C ASP A 33 -18.39 -4.17 -1.24
N THR A 34 -17.53 -3.98 -0.24
CA THR A 34 -17.00 -5.07 0.57
C THR A 34 -18.05 -5.47 1.61
N ASP A 35 -18.57 -6.68 1.48
CA ASP A 35 -19.48 -7.24 2.48
C ASP A 35 -18.66 -7.86 3.63
N THR A 36 -18.69 -7.20 4.78
CA THR A 36 -18.01 -7.65 6.01
C THR A 36 -18.97 -8.27 7.03
N SER A 37 -20.19 -8.61 6.62
CA SER A 37 -21.20 -9.21 7.49
C SER A 37 -20.90 -10.68 7.84
N ASP A 38 -20.06 -11.33 7.06
CA ASP A 38 -19.60 -12.69 7.24
C ASP A 38 -18.13 -12.74 7.69
N HIS A 39 -17.85 -13.43 8.78
CA HIS A 39 -16.50 -13.57 9.33
C HIS A 39 -15.71 -14.73 8.73
N THR A 40 -16.31 -15.53 7.86
CA THR A 40 -15.66 -16.67 7.18
C THR A 40 -15.05 -16.30 5.84
N GLY A 41 -15.44 -15.16 5.28
CA GLY A 41 -15.04 -14.68 3.95
C GLY A 41 -15.81 -15.34 2.80
N GLU A 42 -16.64 -16.35 3.04
CA GLU A 42 -17.36 -17.09 2.00
C GLU A 42 -18.31 -16.16 1.21
N LEU A 43 -19.06 -15.32 1.92
CA LEU A 43 -20.05 -14.44 1.28
C LEU A 43 -19.36 -13.40 0.40
N LEU A 44 -18.30 -12.76 0.91
CA LEU A 44 -17.53 -11.77 0.15
C LEU A 44 -16.94 -12.37 -1.13
N LEU A 45 -16.26 -13.53 -1.01
CA LEU A 45 -15.65 -14.22 -2.15
C LEU A 45 -16.67 -14.69 -3.17
N LYS A 46 -17.86 -15.13 -2.73
CA LYS A 46 -18.98 -15.45 -3.59
C LYS A 46 -19.52 -14.22 -4.33
N ASN A 47 -19.62 -13.07 -3.65
CA ASN A 47 -20.05 -11.81 -4.28
C ASN A 47 -19.04 -11.37 -5.36
N ILE A 48 -17.74 -11.49 -5.11
CA ILE A 48 -16.69 -11.24 -6.10
C ILE A 48 -16.85 -12.17 -7.30
N TYR A 49 -17.01 -13.47 -7.09
CA TYR A 49 -17.21 -14.43 -8.17
C TYR A 49 -18.48 -14.13 -9.01
N ASN A 50 -19.60 -13.83 -8.35
CA ASN A 50 -20.85 -13.48 -9.03
C ASN A 50 -20.66 -12.23 -9.90
N SER A 51 -19.97 -11.22 -9.38
CA SER A 51 -19.67 -9.99 -10.11
C SER A 51 -18.78 -10.25 -11.34
N PHE A 52 -17.76 -11.12 -11.22
CA PHE A 52 -16.98 -11.56 -12.37
C PHE A 52 -17.86 -12.26 -13.43
N THR A 53 -18.72 -13.18 -13.00
CA THR A 53 -19.59 -13.93 -13.92
C THR A 53 -20.54 -12.99 -14.68
N GLU A 54 -21.15 -12.03 -14.02
CA GLU A 54 -22.00 -11.02 -14.62
C GLU A 54 -21.24 -10.19 -15.65
N LYS A 55 -20.06 -9.70 -15.32
CA LYS A 55 -19.25 -8.85 -16.21
C LYS A 55 -18.66 -9.62 -17.40
N ILE A 56 -18.24 -10.86 -17.20
CA ILE A 56 -17.80 -11.73 -18.28
C ILE A 56 -18.92 -11.92 -19.31
N ALA A 57 -20.16 -12.16 -18.84
CA ALA A 57 -21.32 -12.28 -19.72
C ALA A 57 -21.67 -10.96 -20.42
N GLU A 58 -21.65 -9.83 -19.70
CA GLU A 58 -21.91 -8.48 -20.21
C GLU A 58 -20.94 -8.12 -21.35
N TYR A 59 -19.64 -8.39 -21.14
CA TYR A 59 -18.59 -8.10 -22.12
C TYR A 59 -18.40 -9.19 -23.16
N LYS A 60 -19.22 -10.25 -23.14
CA LYS A 60 -19.24 -11.36 -24.11
C LYS A 60 -17.93 -12.16 -24.17
N TYR A 61 -17.25 -12.30 -23.05
CA TYR A 61 -16.16 -13.26 -22.88
C TYR A 61 -16.73 -14.65 -22.56
N ASP A 62 -15.90 -15.67 -22.76
CA ASP A 62 -16.21 -17.04 -22.33
C ASP A 62 -15.45 -17.29 -20.99
N PHE A 63 -16.17 -17.75 -19.98
CA PHE A 63 -15.57 -18.06 -18.68
C PHE A 63 -14.50 -19.17 -18.78
N ASN A 64 -14.61 -20.05 -19.80
CA ASN A 64 -13.60 -21.07 -20.07
C ASN A 64 -12.23 -20.47 -20.50
N ASN A 65 -12.18 -19.22 -20.91
CA ASN A 65 -10.96 -18.53 -21.28
C ASN A 65 -10.28 -17.83 -20.07
N VAL A 66 -10.83 -17.97 -18.86
CA VAL A 66 -10.17 -17.49 -17.65
C VAL A 66 -8.99 -18.40 -17.32
N VAL A 67 -7.78 -17.91 -17.49
CA VAL A 67 -6.53 -18.67 -17.28
C VAL A 67 -5.94 -18.53 -15.90
N GLY A 68 -6.40 -17.56 -15.12
CA GLY A 68 -5.95 -17.33 -13.74
C GLY A 68 -6.73 -16.25 -13.02
N VAL A 69 -6.69 -16.30 -11.69
CA VAL A 69 -7.28 -15.30 -10.79
C VAL A 69 -6.20 -14.83 -9.82
N GLY A 70 -6.01 -13.51 -9.70
CA GLY A 70 -5.17 -12.85 -8.68
C GLY A 70 -6.04 -12.12 -7.68
N ILE A 71 -5.78 -12.28 -6.40
CA ILE A 71 -6.54 -11.65 -5.31
C ILE A 71 -5.58 -10.98 -4.34
N GLY A 72 -5.65 -9.64 -4.26
CA GLY A 72 -4.99 -8.85 -3.22
C GLY A 72 -5.89 -8.70 -2.00
N VAL A 73 -5.36 -8.93 -0.80
CA VAL A 73 -6.12 -8.83 0.45
C VAL A 73 -5.31 -8.07 1.52
N PRO A 74 -5.96 -7.33 2.43
CA PRO A 74 -5.29 -6.72 3.55
C PRO A 74 -4.88 -7.76 4.60
N GLY A 75 -3.71 -7.59 5.19
CA GLY A 75 -3.19 -8.45 6.25
C GLY A 75 -2.15 -9.47 5.78
N PRO A 76 -1.56 -10.24 6.71
CA PRO A 76 -0.57 -11.24 6.40
C PRO A 76 -1.16 -12.41 5.59
N VAL A 77 -0.47 -12.80 4.53
CA VAL A 77 -0.88 -13.90 3.64
C VAL A 77 0.22 -14.95 3.58
N ASP A 78 -0.15 -16.20 3.78
CA ASP A 78 0.68 -17.32 3.37
C ASP A 78 0.48 -17.54 1.88
N PHE A 79 1.44 -17.10 1.07
CA PHE A 79 1.36 -17.16 -0.38
C PHE A 79 1.27 -18.61 -0.91
N ASP A 80 1.92 -19.57 -0.26
CA ASP A 80 1.94 -20.96 -0.73
C ASP A 80 0.57 -21.64 -0.56
N THR A 81 -0.15 -21.30 0.50
CA THR A 81 -1.46 -21.90 0.83
C THR A 81 -2.64 -21.01 0.46
N GLY A 82 -2.45 -19.69 0.33
CA GLY A 82 -3.51 -18.70 0.12
C GLY A 82 -4.34 -18.42 1.36
N VAL A 83 -3.77 -18.70 2.55
CA VAL A 83 -4.39 -18.40 3.84
C VAL A 83 -4.07 -16.99 4.26
N VAL A 84 -5.10 -16.23 4.62
CA VAL A 84 -5.05 -14.87 5.15
C VAL A 84 -5.22 -14.94 6.66
N TYR A 85 -4.36 -14.27 7.43
CA TYR A 85 -4.38 -14.29 8.88
C TYR A 85 -4.88 -12.96 9.45
N GLY A 86 -5.98 -12.99 10.21
CA GLY A 86 -6.44 -11.87 11.02
C GLY A 86 -6.67 -10.56 10.23
N ALA A 87 -7.41 -10.62 9.12
CA ALA A 87 -7.74 -9.43 8.33
C ALA A 87 -8.76 -8.54 9.07
N VAL A 88 -8.27 -7.70 9.97
CA VAL A 88 -9.09 -6.85 10.85
C VAL A 88 -10.05 -5.96 10.06
N ASN A 89 -9.60 -5.41 8.94
CA ASN A 89 -10.41 -4.54 8.08
C ASN A 89 -11.56 -5.27 7.37
N LEU A 90 -11.50 -6.61 7.31
CA LEU A 90 -12.53 -7.47 6.73
C LEU A 90 -13.36 -8.17 7.81
N HIS A 91 -13.11 -7.88 9.09
CA HIS A 91 -13.71 -8.54 10.24
C HIS A 91 -13.49 -10.07 10.24
N TRP A 92 -12.33 -10.51 9.73
CA TRP A 92 -11.90 -11.91 9.79
C TRP A 92 -10.98 -12.11 10.99
N PRO A 93 -11.52 -12.56 12.15
CA PRO A 93 -10.73 -12.71 13.38
C PRO A 93 -9.76 -13.89 13.30
N ASP A 94 -10.14 -14.92 12.55
CA ASP A 94 -9.38 -16.15 12.36
C ASP A 94 -8.74 -16.19 10.97
N SER A 95 -8.04 -17.26 10.65
CA SER A 95 -7.51 -17.50 9.33
C SER A 95 -8.61 -17.88 8.33
N VAL A 96 -8.54 -17.31 7.13
CA VAL A 96 -9.44 -17.63 6.00
C VAL A 96 -8.61 -18.14 4.83
N ASN A 97 -8.90 -19.34 4.35
CA ASN A 97 -8.24 -19.86 3.14
C ASN A 97 -8.96 -19.35 1.88
N VAL A 98 -8.58 -18.15 1.45
CA VAL A 98 -9.19 -17.47 0.30
C VAL A 98 -9.01 -18.28 -0.98
N ARG A 99 -7.85 -18.92 -1.18
CA ARG A 99 -7.56 -19.74 -2.35
C ARG A 99 -8.51 -20.93 -2.45
N GLU A 100 -8.67 -21.70 -1.38
CA GLU A 100 -9.51 -22.91 -1.41
C GLU A 100 -11.00 -22.57 -1.52
N ILE A 101 -11.44 -21.48 -0.92
CA ILE A 101 -12.82 -21.01 -1.10
C ILE A 101 -13.05 -20.59 -2.56
N PHE A 102 -12.15 -19.79 -3.14
CA PHE A 102 -12.35 -19.28 -4.50
C PHE A 102 -12.20 -20.38 -5.57
N LYS A 103 -11.35 -21.38 -5.34
CA LYS A 103 -11.22 -22.57 -6.22
C LYS A 103 -12.50 -23.38 -6.35
N GLN A 104 -13.47 -23.24 -5.45
CA GLN A 104 -14.76 -23.90 -5.58
C GLN A 104 -15.57 -23.35 -6.76
N TYR A 105 -15.24 -22.16 -7.23
CA TYR A 105 -15.95 -21.45 -8.29
C TYR A 105 -15.23 -21.47 -9.64
N VAL A 106 -13.92 -21.72 -9.68
CA VAL A 106 -13.10 -21.61 -10.89
C VAL A 106 -12.20 -22.84 -11.10
N ASN A 107 -11.93 -23.17 -12.37
CA ASN A 107 -11.06 -24.30 -12.74
C ASN A 107 -9.68 -23.83 -13.24
N CYS A 108 -9.20 -22.68 -12.74
CA CYS A 108 -7.89 -22.13 -13.09
C CYS A 108 -7.08 -21.87 -11.82
N PRO A 109 -5.77 -21.61 -11.91
CA PRO A 109 -4.96 -21.19 -10.77
C PRO A 109 -5.52 -19.95 -10.09
N VAL A 110 -5.48 -19.94 -8.74
CA VAL A 110 -5.86 -18.81 -7.90
C VAL A 110 -4.64 -18.42 -7.05
N TYR A 111 -4.19 -17.20 -7.17
CA TYR A 111 -3.11 -16.62 -6.40
C TYR A 111 -3.66 -15.57 -5.46
N VAL A 112 -3.20 -15.63 -4.21
CA VAL A 112 -3.63 -14.71 -3.14
C VAL A 112 -2.38 -14.12 -2.52
N ASP A 113 -2.34 -12.79 -2.40
CA ASP A 113 -1.21 -12.10 -1.77
C ASP A 113 -1.68 -10.87 -1.00
N ASN A 114 -0.79 -10.30 -0.21
CA ASN A 114 -1.04 -9.05 0.49
C ASN A 114 -1.22 -7.88 -0.51
N ASP A 115 -2.11 -6.93 -0.19
CA ASP A 115 -2.44 -5.77 -1.03
C ASP A 115 -1.21 -4.90 -1.39
N ALA A 116 -0.27 -4.69 -0.46
CA ALA A 116 0.95 -3.93 -0.75
C ALA A 116 1.92 -4.71 -1.66
N ASN A 117 1.96 -6.05 -1.55
CA ASN A 117 2.74 -6.90 -2.45
C ASN A 117 2.19 -6.86 -3.88
N VAL A 118 0.86 -6.96 -4.06
CA VAL A 118 0.26 -6.85 -5.40
C VAL A 118 0.45 -5.45 -5.98
N ALA A 119 0.37 -4.40 -5.16
CA ALA A 119 0.67 -3.03 -5.62
C ALA A 119 2.14 -2.90 -6.07
N ALA A 120 3.09 -3.54 -5.36
CA ALA A 120 4.49 -3.58 -5.78
C ALA A 120 4.68 -4.28 -7.14
N LEU A 121 3.97 -5.40 -7.36
CA LEU A 121 3.98 -6.09 -8.67
C LEU A 121 3.38 -5.23 -9.77
N GLY A 122 2.27 -4.56 -9.51
CA GLY A 122 1.65 -3.63 -10.45
C GLY A 122 2.65 -2.54 -10.87
N GLU A 123 3.26 -1.88 -9.91
CA GLU A 123 4.26 -0.83 -10.17
C GLU A 123 5.53 -1.38 -10.84
N LYS A 124 5.95 -2.61 -10.54
CA LYS A 124 7.06 -3.26 -11.26
C LYS A 124 6.73 -3.44 -12.74
N HIS A 125 5.57 -4.02 -13.06
CA HIS A 125 5.27 -4.48 -14.42
C HIS A 125 4.73 -3.37 -15.33
N LYS A 126 3.88 -2.48 -14.81
CA LYS A 126 3.17 -1.45 -15.60
C LYS A 126 3.37 -0.03 -15.08
N GLY A 127 4.08 0.14 -13.97
CA GLY A 127 4.25 1.42 -13.30
C GLY A 127 5.68 1.97 -13.30
N ALA A 128 6.03 2.59 -12.19
CA ALA A 128 7.29 3.29 -12.01
C ALA A 128 8.51 2.37 -11.82
N GLY A 129 8.30 1.07 -11.58
CA GLY A 129 9.38 0.08 -11.47
C GLY A 129 9.97 -0.37 -12.80
N GLU A 130 9.32 -0.04 -13.94
CA GLU A 130 9.84 -0.19 -15.31
C GLU A 130 10.39 -1.59 -15.61
N GLY A 131 9.79 -2.65 -15.04
CA GLY A 131 10.19 -4.04 -15.23
C GLY A 131 11.49 -4.45 -14.51
N ALA A 132 12.03 -3.62 -13.61
CA ALA A 132 13.23 -3.93 -12.87
C ALA A 132 13.04 -5.13 -11.94
N ASP A 133 14.10 -5.92 -11.74
CA ASP A 133 14.04 -7.11 -10.89
C ASP A 133 14.13 -6.79 -9.39
N ASP A 134 14.65 -5.62 -9.04
CA ASP A 134 14.79 -5.18 -7.66
C ASP A 134 14.04 -3.85 -7.47
N VAL A 135 12.86 -3.93 -6.86
CA VAL A 135 11.93 -2.80 -6.63
C VAL A 135 11.36 -2.89 -5.22
N VAL A 136 11.28 -1.77 -4.54
CA VAL A 136 10.51 -1.67 -3.30
C VAL A 136 9.42 -0.64 -3.47
N ALA A 137 8.17 -1.04 -3.32
CA ALA A 137 7.05 -0.12 -3.25
C ALA A 137 6.72 0.20 -1.79
N ILE A 138 6.49 1.48 -1.50
CA ILE A 138 6.04 1.99 -0.20
C ILE A 138 4.68 2.64 -0.42
N THR A 139 3.65 2.11 0.22
CA THR A 139 2.29 2.66 0.15
C THR A 139 2.05 3.60 1.33
N LEU A 140 1.90 4.90 1.05
CA LEU A 140 1.68 5.97 2.01
C LEU A 140 0.19 6.35 2.04
N GLY A 141 -0.58 5.63 2.84
CA GLY A 141 -2.03 5.81 3.01
C GLY A 141 -2.40 6.15 4.45
N THR A 142 -3.54 5.65 4.93
CA THR A 142 -3.94 5.72 6.35
C THR A 142 -2.85 5.13 7.24
N GLY A 143 -2.29 3.97 6.84
CA GLY A 143 -1.09 3.34 7.36
C GLY A 143 0.09 3.50 6.40
N LEU A 144 1.15 2.72 6.63
CA LEU A 144 2.33 2.59 5.79
C LEU A 144 2.56 1.11 5.51
N GLY A 145 2.37 0.71 4.27
CA GLY A 145 2.65 -0.65 3.79
C GLY A 145 3.87 -0.69 2.88
N GLY A 146 4.30 -1.89 2.54
CA GLY A 146 5.37 -2.09 1.58
C GLY A 146 5.35 -3.45 0.92
N GLY A 147 5.91 -3.51 -0.28
CA GLY A 147 6.20 -4.75 -1.00
C GLY A 147 7.64 -4.70 -1.51
N ILE A 148 8.39 -5.77 -1.29
CA ILE A 148 9.77 -5.90 -1.73
C ILE A 148 9.86 -6.95 -2.82
N ILE A 149 10.42 -6.56 -3.95
CA ILE A 149 10.74 -7.45 -5.06
C ILE A 149 12.26 -7.53 -5.14
N SER A 150 12.81 -8.72 -5.14
CA SER A 150 14.24 -8.97 -5.30
C SER A 150 14.47 -10.13 -6.26
N ASN A 151 15.39 -9.96 -7.22
CA ASN A 151 15.64 -10.92 -8.31
C ASN A 151 14.35 -11.28 -9.08
N GLY A 152 13.43 -10.34 -9.23
CA GLY A 152 12.18 -10.55 -9.95
C GLY A 152 11.01 -11.09 -9.13
N GLU A 153 11.27 -11.60 -7.93
CA GLU A 153 10.29 -12.30 -7.08
C GLU A 153 9.93 -11.48 -5.83
N ILE A 154 8.69 -11.59 -5.37
CA ILE A 154 8.25 -10.97 -4.11
C ILE A 154 8.96 -11.64 -2.91
N VAL A 155 9.41 -10.83 -1.99
CA VAL A 155 9.99 -11.27 -0.72
C VAL A 155 8.88 -11.47 0.30
N HIS A 156 8.25 -12.65 0.29
CA HIS A 156 7.21 -13.01 1.27
C HIS A 156 7.78 -13.24 2.69
N GLY A 157 9.08 -13.60 2.79
CA GLY A 157 9.66 -14.03 4.06
C GLY A 157 9.23 -15.45 4.44
N HIS A 158 9.69 -15.92 5.61
CA HIS A 158 9.46 -17.30 6.05
C HIS A 158 7.99 -17.63 6.35
N ASN A 159 7.21 -16.65 6.78
CA ASN A 159 5.82 -16.84 7.25
C ASN A 159 4.84 -15.82 6.65
N GLY A 160 5.17 -15.25 5.50
CA GLY A 160 4.32 -14.26 4.83
C GLY A 160 4.37 -12.84 5.43
N SER A 161 5.24 -12.59 6.42
CA SER A 161 5.39 -11.26 7.03
C SER A 161 6.60 -10.49 6.50
N GLY A 162 7.10 -10.85 5.32
CA GLY A 162 8.11 -10.07 4.62
C GLY A 162 7.58 -8.69 4.26
N ALA A 163 8.47 -7.71 4.15
CA ALA A 163 8.15 -6.34 3.75
C ALA A 163 7.18 -5.55 4.67
N GLU A 164 6.91 -5.99 5.89
CA GLU A 164 6.13 -5.24 6.89
C GLU A 164 6.90 -4.01 7.41
N ILE A 165 7.37 -3.18 6.48
CA ILE A 165 8.27 -2.03 6.73
C ILE A 165 7.62 -0.92 7.54
N GLY A 166 6.30 -0.83 7.56
CA GLY A 166 5.55 0.12 8.40
C GLY A 166 5.74 -0.11 9.89
N HIS A 167 6.12 -1.33 10.27
CA HIS A 167 6.36 -1.72 11.65
C HIS A 167 7.82 -1.59 12.10
N LEU A 168 8.72 -1.14 11.22
CA LEU A 168 10.07 -0.75 11.60
C LEU A 168 10.03 0.34 12.68
N ARG A 169 10.85 0.19 13.71
CA ARG A 169 10.95 1.18 14.77
C ARG A 169 11.77 2.38 14.31
N ALA A 170 11.12 3.53 14.20
CA ALA A 170 11.74 4.81 13.82
C ALA A 170 11.47 5.94 14.81
N ASP A 171 10.38 5.86 15.57
CA ASP A 171 10.11 6.76 16.68
C ASP A 171 10.68 6.14 17.98
N PHE A 172 11.96 6.41 18.24
CA PHE A 172 12.68 5.84 19.38
C PHE A 172 12.17 6.35 20.73
N ASP A 173 11.51 7.51 20.75
CA ASP A 173 10.85 8.06 21.95
C ASP A 173 9.51 7.34 22.24
N GLN A 174 9.05 6.46 21.35
CA GLN A 174 7.82 5.67 21.49
C GLN A 174 6.57 6.52 21.79
N ARG A 175 6.48 7.70 21.16
CA ARG A 175 5.43 8.70 21.43
C ARG A 175 4.04 8.22 21.07
N PHE A 176 3.93 7.32 20.09
CA PHE A 176 2.66 6.88 19.55
C PHE A 176 2.56 5.36 19.54
N GLN A 177 1.40 4.87 19.96
CA GLN A 177 1.06 3.46 19.88
C GLN A 177 0.61 3.10 18.46
N CYS A 178 1.11 1.99 17.94
CA CYS A 178 0.71 1.41 16.66
C CYS A 178 -0.40 0.39 16.86
N ASN A 179 -1.25 0.20 15.84
CA ASN A 179 -2.32 -0.80 15.85
C ASN A 179 -1.79 -2.25 15.99
N CYS A 180 -0.52 -2.50 15.68
CA CYS A 180 0.13 -3.80 15.94
C CYS A 180 0.39 -4.09 17.43
N GLY A 181 0.00 -3.19 18.33
CA GLY A 181 0.19 -3.31 19.79
C GLY A 181 1.56 -2.84 20.30
N LYS A 182 2.48 -2.43 19.42
CA LYS A 182 3.78 -1.88 19.79
C LYS A 182 3.77 -0.35 19.72
N SER A 183 4.83 0.30 20.22
CA SER A 183 5.02 1.75 20.09
C SER A 183 6.26 2.07 19.28
N GLY A 184 6.23 3.20 18.57
CA GLY A 184 7.37 3.71 17.80
C GLY A 184 7.54 3.13 16.41
N CYS A 185 6.55 2.42 15.87
CA CYS A 185 6.52 2.01 14.46
C CYS A 185 6.54 3.23 13.54
N ILE A 186 7.26 3.16 12.42
CA ILE A 186 7.39 4.28 11.48
C ILE A 186 6.04 4.73 10.91
N GLU A 187 5.11 3.82 10.75
CA GLU A 187 3.73 4.12 10.33
C GLU A 187 3.11 5.23 11.19
N THR A 188 3.36 5.24 12.50
CA THR A 188 2.76 6.21 13.42
C THR A 188 3.26 7.64 13.27
N VAL A 189 4.29 7.86 12.46
CA VAL A 189 4.92 9.17 12.18
C VAL A 189 5.10 9.48 10.70
N ALA A 190 4.88 8.50 9.81
CA ALA A 190 5.14 8.62 8.38
C ALA A 190 3.94 8.29 7.47
N SER A 191 2.79 7.92 8.05
CA SER A 191 1.52 7.74 7.34
C SER A 191 0.60 8.97 7.45
N ALA A 192 -0.59 8.93 6.84
CA ALA A 192 -1.57 9.99 7.01
C ALA A 192 -2.02 10.13 8.48
N THR A 193 -2.18 9.02 9.18
CA THR A 193 -2.39 9.03 10.64
C THR A 193 -1.17 9.61 11.36
N GLY A 194 0.04 9.29 10.91
CA GLY A 194 1.29 9.81 11.43
C GLY A 194 1.41 11.34 11.30
N VAL A 195 0.97 11.92 10.18
CA VAL A 195 0.89 13.38 10.00
C VAL A 195 0.03 14.01 11.09
N VAL A 196 -1.17 13.47 11.35
CA VAL A 196 -2.08 13.96 12.39
C VAL A 196 -1.46 13.83 13.78
N ASN A 197 -0.82 12.71 14.07
CA ASN A 197 -0.10 12.48 15.32
C ASN A 197 0.99 13.54 15.55
N LEU A 198 1.79 13.84 14.53
CA LEU A 198 2.84 14.86 14.61
C LEU A 198 2.25 16.27 14.80
N VAL A 199 1.17 16.62 14.11
CA VAL A 199 0.46 17.89 14.31
C VAL A 199 0.03 18.01 15.77
N ASN A 200 -0.68 17.03 16.32
CA ASN A 200 -1.18 17.04 17.69
C ASN A 200 -0.06 17.07 18.73
N PHE A 201 1.07 16.46 18.44
CA PHE A 201 2.23 16.44 19.32
C PHE A 201 3.00 17.77 19.34
N TYR A 202 3.22 18.37 18.16
CA TYR A 202 4.07 19.55 18.06
C TYR A 202 3.30 20.86 18.24
N TYR A 203 2.06 20.95 17.81
CA TYR A 203 1.32 22.21 17.84
C TYR A 203 1.25 22.85 19.24
N PRO A 204 0.97 22.12 20.35
CA PRO A 204 0.95 22.70 21.69
C PRO A 204 2.31 23.18 22.20
N LYS A 205 3.39 22.74 21.57
CA LYS A 205 4.79 23.00 22.01
C LYS A 205 5.48 24.11 21.23
N LEU A 206 4.86 24.55 20.13
CA LEU A 206 5.44 25.52 19.22
C LEU A 206 4.57 26.77 19.11
N THR A 207 5.23 27.93 18.96
CA THR A 207 4.56 29.25 18.89
C THR A 207 4.19 29.65 17.45
N PHE A 208 4.01 28.69 16.55
CA PHE A 208 3.61 28.98 15.19
C PHE A 208 2.14 29.42 15.09
N LYS A 209 1.91 30.45 14.27
CA LYS A 209 0.57 30.69 13.73
C LYS A 209 0.39 29.77 12.53
N SER A 210 -0.74 29.06 12.47
CA SER A 210 -1.02 28.16 11.38
C SER A 210 -2.41 28.44 10.77
N SER A 211 -2.51 28.35 9.45
CA SER A 211 -3.75 28.49 8.71
C SER A 211 -4.75 27.37 9.00
N ILE A 212 -4.28 26.20 9.48
CA ILE A 212 -5.12 25.05 9.85
C ILE A 212 -5.52 25.06 11.34
N LEU A 213 -5.32 26.18 12.05
CA LEU A 213 -5.62 26.28 13.49
C LEU A 213 -7.04 25.80 13.85
N GLN A 214 -8.05 26.15 13.04
CA GLN A 214 -9.42 25.75 13.33
C GLN A 214 -9.58 24.23 13.19
N LEU A 215 -8.99 23.62 12.17
CA LEU A 215 -9.00 22.15 12.00
C LEU A 215 -8.34 21.44 13.18
N ILE A 216 -7.26 22.00 13.73
CA ILE A 216 -6.57 21.45 14.92
C ILE A 216 -7.51 21.47 16.12
N LYS A 217 -8.17 22.60 16.36
CA LYS A 217 -9.11 22.77 17.50
C LYS A 217 -10.33 21.85 17.41
N ASP A 218 -10.80 21.61 16.20
CA ASP A 218 -11.98 20.79 15.92
C ASP A 218 -11.65 19.30 15.77
N ASN A 219 -10.37 18.89 15.94
CA ASN A 219 -9.89 17.53 15.70
C ASN A 219 -10.18 17.00 14.27
N GLN A 220 -10.15 17.88 13.28
CA GLN A 220 -10.45 17.58 11.88
C GLN A 220 -9.26 17.70 10.94
N VAL A 221 -8.06 17.65 11.50
CA VAL A 221 -6.82 17.68 10.72
C VAL A 221 -6.70 16.44 9.84
N THR A 222 -6.34 16.65 8.59
CA THR A 222 -6.00 15.58 7.63
C THR A 222 -4.61 15.81 7.07
N ALA A 223 -3.94 14.75 6.64
CA ALA A 223 -2.65 14.87 5.95
C ALA A 223 -2.74 15.78 4.73
N LYS A 224 -3.84 15.69 3.96
CA LYS A 224 -4.09 16.56 2.80
C LYS A 224 -4.11 18.02 3.20
N ALA A 225 -4.85 18.40 4.25
CA ALA A 225 -4.92 19.79 4.72
C ALA A 225 -3.55 20.33 5.14
N VAL A 226 -2.73 19.49 5.79
CA VAL A 226 -1.36 19.85 6.18
C VAL A 226 -0.48 20.10 4.96
N PHE A 227 -0.48 19.20 3.97
CA PHE A 227 0.34 19.35 2.77
C PHE A 227 -0.13 20.52 1.89
N ASP A 228 -1.44 20.75 1.79
CA ASP A 228 -1.97 21.89 1.03
C ASP A 228 -1.60 23.23 1.70
N ALA A 229 -1.68 23.31 3.02
CA ALA A 229 -1.24 24.48 3.79
C ALA A 229 0.30 24.70 3.69
N ALA A 230 1.07 23.61 3.70
CA ALA A 230 2.53 23.68 3.50
C ALA A 230 2.88 24.26 2.12
N LYS A 231 2.19 23.81 1.05
CA LYS A 231 2.35 24.38 -0.31
C LYS A 231 1.98 25.87 -0.37
N ALA A 232 1.03 26.29 0.46
CA ALA A 232 0.62 27.69 0.61
C ALA A 232 1.56 28.54 1.47
N GLY A 233 2.64 27.94 2.00
CA GLY A 233 3.67 28.65 2.79
C GLY A 233 3.44 28.68 4.31
N ASP A 234 2.51 27.89 4.83
CA ASP A 234 2.29 27.75 6.27
C ASP A 234 3.52 27.11 6.94
N GLN A 235 4.22 27.87 7.78
CA GLN A 235 5.51 27.46 8.35
C GLN A 235 5.37 26.26 9.30
N PHE A 236 4.25 26.13 10.02
CA PHE A 236 4.00 24.96 10.86
C PHE A 236 3.77 23.72 10.01
N CYS A 237 2.98 23.83 8.96
CA CYS A 237 2.70 22.71 8.05
C CYS A 237 3.95 22.31 7.24
N ILE A 238 4.79 23.27 6.86
CA ILE A 238 6.12 22.99 6.28
C ILE A 238 6.96 22.17 7.26
N PHE A 239 7.08 22.61 8.50
CA PHE A 239 7.80 21.88 9.55
C PHE A 239 7.30 20.45 9.74
N ILE A 240 5.98 20.24 9.78
CA ILE A 240 5.39 18.89 9.86
C ILE A 240 5.72 18.05 8.62
N THR A 241 5.63 18.63 7.43
CA THR A 241 5.98 17.96 6.16
C THR A 241 7.44 17.50 6.14
N GLU A 242 8.36 18.34 6.60
CA GLU A 242 9.78 17.99 6.74
C GLU A 242 9.99 16.85 7.73
N LYS A 243 9.29 16.85 8.88
CA LYS A 243 9.37 15.74 9.85
C LYS A 243 8.93 14.42 9.24
N VAL A 244 7.82 14.42 8.51
CA VAL A 244 7.32 13.22 7.80
C VAL A 244 8.34 12.76 6.75
N ALA A 245 8.85 13.70 5.95
CA ALA A 245 9.86 13.40 4.93
C ALA A 245 11.13 12.80 5.50
N ASN A 246 11.57 13.28 6.68
CA ASN A 246 12.76 12.75 7.36
C ASN A 246 12.56 11.28 7.76
N TYR A 247 11.39 10.90 8.28
CA TYR A 247 11.10 9.51 8.60
C TYR A 247 11.04 8.63 7.34
N ILE A 248 10.43 9.11 6.25
CA ILE A 248 10.36 8.34 5.00
C ILE A 248 11.75 8.26 4.37
N GLY A 249 12.55 9.32 4.35
CA GLY A 249 13.93 9.31 3.88
C GLY A 249 14.82 8.35 4.66
N TYR A 250 14.64 8.31 5.98
CA TYR A 250 15.29 7.31 6.85
C TYR A 250 14.88 5.88 6.48
N LEU A 251 13.58 5.61 6.25
CA LEU A 251 13.11 4.31 5.79
C LEU A 251 13.76 3.93 4.45
N CYS A 252 13.78 4.85 3.48
CA CYS A 252 14.42 4.63 2.19
C CYS A 252 15.91 4.30 2.33
N SER A 253 16.61 4.93 3.30
CA SER A 253 18.02 4.65 3.57
C SER A 253 18.24 3.23 4.11
N ILE A 254 17.37 2.75 5.01
CA ILE A 254 17.40 1.36 5.51
C ILE A 254 17.15 0.38 4.36
N ILE A 255 16.13 0.61 3.56
CA ILE A 255 15.80 -0.21 2.40
C ILE A 255 16.98 -0.32 1.46
N SER A 256 17.63 0.80 1.14
CA SER A 256 18.76 0.80 0.20
C SER A 256 19.98 0.04 0.70
N VAL A 257 20.26 0.06 2.01
CA VAL A 257 21.41 -0.69 2.55
C VAL A 257 21.08 -2.16 2.85
N THR A 258 19.83 -2.56 2.85
CA THR A 258 19.39 -3.94 3.14
C THR A 258 19.05 -4.74 1.88
N SER A 259 18.29 -4.17 0.95
CA SER A 259 17.85 -4.83 -0.29
C SER A 259 18.43 -4.23 -1.57
N ASN A 260 18.97 -3.01 -1.49
CA ASN A 260 19.61 -2.28 -2.60
C ASN A 260 18.79 -2.29 -3.91
N PRO A 261 17.52 -1.86 -3.88
CA PRO A 261 16.68 -1.90 -5.05
C PRO A 261 17.11 -0.86 -6.10
N LYS A 262 16.77 -1.11 -7.37
CA LYS A 262 16.91 -0.11 -8.42
C LYS A 262 15.93 1.06 -8.21
N TYR A 263 14.69 0.73 -7.85
CA TYR A 263 13.65 1.73 -7.59
C TYR A 263 13.03 1.57 -6.20
N ILE A 264 12.86 2.70 -5.51
CA ILE A 264 11.94 2.83 -4.38
C ILE A 264 10.75 3.64 -4.89
N VAL A 265 9.59 2.99 -5.02
CA VAL A 265 8.37 3.57 -5.55
C VAL A 265 7.50 4.07 -4.41
N LEU A 266 7.20 5.36 -4.37
CA LEU A 266 6.34 6.00 -3.37
C LEU A 266 4.91 6.10 -3.91
N GLY A 267 4.01 5.27 -3.40
CA GLY A 267 2.59 5.22 -3.75
C GLY A 267 1.67 5.68 -2.62
N GLY A 268 0.36 5.46 -2.83
CA GLY A 268 -0.68 5.82 -1.89
C GLY A 268 -1.07 7.29 -1.90
N GLY A 269 -2.14 7.63 -1.17
CA GLY A 269 -2.74 8.98 -1.20
C GLY A 269 -1.79 10.12 -0.80
N MET A 270 -0.84 9.87 0.10
CA MET A 270 0.12 10.91 0.51
C MET A 270 1.16 11.23 -0.57
N SER A 271 1.47 10.30 -1.48
CA SER A 271 2.41 10.57 -2.58
C SER A 271 1.90 11.70 -3.50
N THR A 272 0.58 11.94 -3.53
CA THR A 272 -0.04 13.07 -4.26
C THR A 272 0.22 14.44 -3.63
N ALA A 273 0.83 14.51 -2.44
CA ALA A 273 1.36 15.75 -1.90
C ALA A 273 2.36 16.42 -2.86
N GLY A 274 2.96 15.63 -3.76
CA GLY A 274 3.81 16.11 -4.83
C GLY A 274 5.21 16.50 -4.36
N LEU A 275 5.84 17.41 -5.11
CA LEU A 275 7.26 17.74 -4.95
C LEU A 275 7.64 18.18 -3.53
N ILE A 276 6.75 18.85 -2.80
CA ILE A 276 7.06 19.31 -1.44
C ILE A 276 7.39 18.15 -0.48
N LEU A 277 6.78 16.99 -0.67
CA LEU A 277 7.09 15.80 0.12
C LEU A 277 8.27 15.01 -0.49
N ILE A 278 8.21 14.74 -1.78
CA ILE A 278 9.16 13.86 -2.48
C ILE A 278 10.58 14.41 -2.46
N GLU A 279 10.77 15.70 -2.74
CA GLU A 279 12.12 16.28 -2.76
C GLU A 279 12.73 16.37 -1.35
N ASN A 280 11.93 16.60 -0.31
CA ASN A 280 12.40 16.52 1.07
C ASN A 280 12.80 15.08 1.44
N ILE A 281 12.03 14.06 1.01
CA ILE A 281 12.39 12.65 1.19
C ILE A 281 13.72 12.34 0.51
N LYS A 282 13.90 12.73 -0.75
CA LYS A 282 15.14 12.53 -1.50
C LYS A 282 16.34 13.24 -0.85
N THR A 283 16.12 14.41 -0.29
CA THR A 283 17.16 15.16 0.41
C THR A 283 17.62 14.41 1.65
N GLU A 284 16.69 13.98 2.48
CA GLU A 284 17.03 13.23 3.70
C GLU A 284 17.63 11.86 3.37
N TYR A 285 17.10 11.17 2.37
CA TYR A 285 17.68 9.92 1.86
C TYR A 285 19.16 10.09 1.48
N ARG A 286 19.51 11.17 0.75
CA ARG A 286 20.91 11.44 0.37
C ARG A 286 21.80 11.70 1.58
N ASN A 287 21.27 12.37 2.61
CA ASN A 287 22.02 12.67 3.83
C ASN A 287 22.35 11.43 4.65
N LEU A 288 21.47 10.41 4.64
CA LEU A 288 21.55 9.26 5.53
C LEU A 288 22.12 8.01 4.87
N THR A 289 22.02 7.90 3.54
CA THR A 289 22.31 6.63 2.86
C THR A 289 23.79 6.47 2.58
N PHE A 290 24.28 5.27 2.82
CA PHE A 290 25.63 4.82 2.40
C PHE A 290 25.82 5.02 0.90
N THR A 291 26.82 5.80 0.52
CA THR A 291 27.00 6.30 -0.85
C THR A 291 26.94 5.23 -1.95
N PRO A 292 27.59 4.04 -1.81
CA PRO A 292 27.47 2.99 -2.83
C PRO A 292 26.05 2.46 -3.03
N ALA A 293 25.24 2.37 -1.98
CA ALA A 293 23.84 1.97 -2.09
C ALA A 293 22.97 3.09 -2.70
N GLN A 294 23.30 4.36 -2.38
CA GLN A 294 22.61 5.52 -2.91
C GLN A 294 22.75 5.68 -4.44
N ASN A 295 23.95 5.40 -4.98
CA ASN A 295 24.27 5.75 -6.36
C ASN A 295 23.44 5.03 -7.43
N ASN A 296 22.81 3.91 -7.11
CA ASN A 296 22.07 3.08 -8.06
C ASN A 296 20.59 2.91 -7.68
N THR A 297 20.11 3.58 -6.62
CA THR A 297 18.72 3.54 -6.19
C THR A 297 18.04 4.86 -6.52
N GLU A 298 16.94 4.81 -7.25
CA GLU A 298 16.10 5.96 -7.56
C GLU A 298 14.81 5.94 -6.73
N ILE A 299 14.49 7.08 -6.10
CA ILE A 299 13.18 7.28 -5.46
C ILE A 299 12.26 7.93 -6.47
N VAL A 300 11.16 7.24 -6.80
CA VAL A 300 10.19 7.65 -7.81
C VAL A 300 8.75 7.65 -7.25
N GLN A 301 7.89 8.46 -7.85
CA GLN A 301 6.47 8.43 -7.52
C GLN A 301 5.78 7.31 -8.30
N ALA A 302 4.86 6.59 -7.66
CA ALA A 302 4.01 5.58 -8.29
C ALA A 302 3.26 6.16 -9.50
N LYS A 303 3.18 5.39 -10.58
CA LYS A 303 2.47 5.78 -11.81
C LYS A 303 1.02 5.29 -11.83
N LEU A 304 0.75 4.14 -11.21
CA LEU A 304 -0.58 3.52 -11.25
C LEU A 304 -1.53 4.07 -10.17
N GLY A 305 -1.00 4.72 -9.15
CA GLY A 305 -1.80 5.29 -8.08
C GLY A 305 -2.59 4.23 -7.30
N ASN A 306 -3.92 4.40 -7.18
CA ASN A 306 -4.80 3.43 -6.52
C ASN A 306 -5.23 2.28 -7.47
N ASP A 307 -4.61 2.17 -8.64
CA ASP A 307 -4.94 1.17 -9.67
C ASP A 307 -3.79 0.15 -9.85
N ALA A 308 -2.77 0.24 -8.98
CA ALA A 308 -1.63 -0.65 -8.94
C ALA A 308 -2.01 -2.08 -8.55
#